data_2cd66a27a0904709287c8a5694106dc5
#
_entry.id   2cd66a27a0904709287c8a5694106dc5
#
_cell.length_a   1.000
_cell.length_b   1.000
_cell.length_c   1.000
_cell.angle_alpha   90.00
_cell.angle_beta   90.00
_cell.angle_gamma   90.00
#
_symmetry.space_group_name_H-M   'P 1'
#
loop_
_entity.id
_entity.type
_entity.pdbx_description
1 polymer ?
#
loop_
_entity_poly.entity_id
_entity_poly.type
_entity_poly.pdbx_seq_one_letter_code
_entity_poly.pdbx_strand_id
1 'polypeptide(L)'
;MKKLISVTFALLLLCSAVTLVSCGKDDDKKGGSEAPEGTRELTQNGITAKIAQERWGGNGGNTVLYVNLLLTKSDANSKPTGKVYMQARTSDGQVLQPWSNGIQGQGAEFGSRWIGNNHYLEFSFSLLNGKQMKANSVTISKIEVN
;
A
#
# COMPACT_ATOMS: atom_id res chain seq x y z
N MET A 1 41.26 -59.08 23.84
CA MET A 1 42.13 -58.15 23.08
C MET A 1 41.24 -57.25 22.20
N LYS A 2 41.32 -55.93 22.46
CA LYS A 2 41.21 -54.85 21.49
C LYS A 2 39.85 -54.72 20.82
N LYS A 3 39.20 -53.63 20.79
CA LYS A 3 39.36 -52.20 21.00
C LYS A 3 38.04 -51.59 20.47
N LEU A 4 37.34 -50.84 21.27
CA LEU A 4 37.08 -49.44 21.07
C LEU A 4 37.02 -48.94 19.62
N ILE A 5 35.83 -48.67 19.12
CA ILE A 5 35.63 -47.48 18.31
C ILE A 5 34.29 -46.85 18.77
N SER A 6 34.50 -45.91 19.61
CA SER A 6 33.54 -44.83 19.84
C SER A 6 33.42 -44.06 18.55
N VAL A 7 32.23 -43.90 18.05
CA VAL A 7 31.95 -42.98 16.98
C VAL A 7 30.91 -42.01 17.44
N THR A 8 31.39 -40.95 17.86
CA THR A 8 30.94 -39.59 17.70
C THR A 8 30.19 -39.36 16.40
N PHE A 9 28.93 -39.72 16.41
CA PHE A 9 28.02 -39.43 15.30
C PHE A 9 26.78 -38.61 15.75
N ALA A 10 26.89 -37.98 16.85
CA ALA A 10 25.78 -37.27 17.46
C ALA A 10 25.98 -35.77 17.50
N LEU A 11 26.61 -35.16 16.50
CA LEU A 11 26.80 -33.70 16.62
C LEU A 11 26.78 -32.93 15.32
N LEU A 12 26.05 -33.40 14.33
CA LEU A 12 26.00 -32.68 13.05
C LEU A 12 24.61 -32.38 12.55
N LEU A 13 23.62 -32.39 13.42
CA LEU A 13 22.22 -32.11 13.05
C LEU A 13 21.61 -30.90 13.75
N LEU A 14 22.42 -29.97 14.19
CA LEU A 14 21.98 -28.83 14.97
C LEU A 14 22.42 -27.48 14.41
N CYS A 15 22.60 -27.36 13.12
CA CYS A 15 22.89 -26.05 12.51
C CYS A 15 22.11 -25.80 11.24
N SER A 16 20.80 -25.80 11.35
CA SER A 16 19.96 -25.22 10.31
C SER A 16 18.84 -24.35 10.89
N ALA A 17 19.21 -23.57 11.90
CA ALA A 17 18.46 -22.36 12.17
C ALA A 17 18.97 -21.28 11.21
N VAL A 18 18.43 -21.24 10.04
CA VAL A 18 18.61 -20.11 9.14
C VAL A 18 17.77 -18.95 9.70
N THR A 19 18.38 -18.22 10.59
CA THR A 19 17.92 -16.89 10.91
C THR A 19 18.23 -16.01 9.71
N LEU A 20 17.25 -15.78 8.88
CA LEU A 20 17.27 -14.66 7.96
C LEU A 20 17.09 -13.36 8.75
N VAL A 21 18.13 -13.01 9.47
CA VAL A 21 18.32 -11.64 9.90
C VAL A 21 18.87 -10.92 8.67
N SER A 22 17.98 -10.32 7.91
CA SER A 22 18.33 -9.28 6.98
C SER A 22 18.79 -8.06 7.79
N CYS A 23 20.03 -8.02 8.17
CA CYS A 23 20.69 -6.81 8.57
C CYS A 23 20.87 -5.95 7.32
N GLY A 24 19.93 -5.04 7.10
CA GLY A 24 20.12 -3.90 6.21
C GLY A 24 21.17 -3.01 6.82
N LYS A 25 22.24 -2.79 6.08
CA LYS A 25 23.30 -1.84 6.35
C LYS A 25 22.73 -0.44 6.55
N ASP A 26 23.11 0.17 7.65
CA ASP A 26 23.04 1.60 7.85
C ASP A 26 23.95 2.30 6.82
N ASP A 27 23.33 2.91 5.85
CA ASP A 27 23.97 3.96 5.07
C ASP A 27 23.27 5.27 5.42
N ASP A 28 24.01 6.09 6.14
CA ASP A 28 23.68 7.49 6.43
C ASP A 28 23.28 8.24 5.16
N LYS A 29 21.98 8.44 4.94
CA LYS A 29 21.45 9.42 4.00
C LYS A 29 20.42 10.29 4.69
N LYS A 30 20.92 11.47 5.03
CA LYS A 30 20.29 12.79 5.08
C LYS A 30 18.78 12.80 4.84
N GLY A 31 18.07 13.24 5.87
CA GLY A 31 16.69 13.61 6.02
C GLY A 31 15.88 13.94 4.76
N GLY A 32 15.07 13.01 4.37
CA GLY A 32 13.81 13.20 3.71
C GLY A 32 12.85 12.25 4.41
N SER A 33 11.83 12.78 5.03
CA SER A 33 10.74 12.00 5.58
C SER A 33 10.10 11.20 4.43
N GLU A 34 10.59 9.98 4.20
CA GLU A 34 9.90 9.07 3.29
C GLU A 34 8.55 8.74 3.92
N ALA A 35 7.48 9.19 3.26
CA ALA A 35 6.15 8.74 3.62
C ALA A 35 6.13 7.21 3.56
N PRO A 36 5.50 6.53 4.52
CA PRO A 36 5.47 5.08 4.55
C PRO A 36 4.98 4.53 3.21
N GLU A 37 5.66 3.51 2.71
CA GLU A 37 5.24 2.84 1.49
C GLU A 37 3.86 2.22 1.71
N GLY A 38 2.88 2.70 0.95
CA GLY A 38 1.55 2.13 0.92
C GLY A 38 1.51 0.84 0.09
N THR A 39 0.37 0.20 0.07
CA THR A 39 0.11 -1.04 -0.69
C THR A 39 -1.02 -0.83 -1.70
N ARG A 40 -1.13 -1.69 -2.69
CA ARG A 40 -2.24 -1.68 -3.66
C ARG A 40 -3.51 -2.35 -3.12
N GLU A 41 -3.38 -3.08 -2.04
CA GLU A 41 -4.48 -3.66 -1.27
C GLU A 41 -4.14 -3.56 0.22
N LEU A 42 -5.05 -2.99 1.01
CA LEU A 42 -4.88 -2.79 2.44
C LEU A 42 -6.12 -3.25 3.18
N THR A 43 -5.92 -4.07 4.22
CA THR A 43 -6.99 -4.44 5.15
C THR A 43 -6.72 -3.80 6.50
N GLN A 44 -7.67 -3.01 6.97
CA GLN A 44 -7.58 -2.34 8.26
C GLN A 44 -8.97 -2.16 8.86
N ASN A 45 -9.13 -2.42 10.15
CA ASN A 45 -10.39 -2.24 10.88
C ASN A 45 -11.60 -2.96 10.24
N GLY A 46 -11.41 -4.17 9.70
CA GLY A 46 -12.49 -4.94 9.06
C GLY A 46 -12.89 -4.47 7.67
N ILE A 47 -12.19 -3.49 7.12
CA ILE A 47 -12.37 -3.00 5.75
C ILE A 47 -11.14 -3.38 4.93
N THR A 48 -11.36 -3.96 3.76
CA THR A 48 -10.33 -4.16 2.74
C THR A 48 -10.53 -3.16 1.63
N ALA A 49 -9.53 -2.38 1.33
CA ALA A 49 -9.49 -1.47 0.18
C ALA A 49 -8.54 -2.04 -0.88
N LYS A 50 -8.97 -2.06 -2.13
CA LYS A 50 -8.20 -2.57 -3.27
C LYS A 50 -8.34 -1.64 -4.46
N ILE A 51 -7.22 -1.36 -5.14
CA ILE A 51 -7.24 -0.65 -6.43
C ILE A 51 -7.88 -1.58 -7.47
N ALA A 52 -9.07 -1.18 -7.93
CA ALA A 52 -9.86 -1.96 -8.89
C ALA A 52 -9.55 -1.58 -10.33
N GLN A 53 -9.32 -0.30 -10.60
CA GLN A 53 -9.05 0.20 -11.95
C GLN A 53 -8.23 1.48 -11.91
N GLU A 54 -7.36 1.64 -12.89
CA GLU A 54 -6.63 2.87 -13.19
C GLU A 54 -6.93 3.30 -14.64
N ARG A 55 -7.24 4.57 -14.85
CA ARG A 55 -7.57 5.11 -16.16
C ARG A 55 -6.91 6.46 -16.36
N TRP A 56 -6.18 6.59 -17.44
CA TRP A 56 -5.57 7.86 -17.83
C TRP A 56 -6.54 8.74 -18.61
N GLY A 57 -6.48 10.03 -18.34
CA GLY A 57 -7.22 11.06 -19.06
C GLY A 57 -6.51 12.40 -18.93
N GLY A 58 -7.10 13.45 -19.49
CA GLY A 58 -6.58 14.81 -19.39
C GLY A 58 -6.73 15.58 -20.70
N ASN A 59 -6.57 16.88 -20.62
CA ASN A 59 -6.64 17.82 -21.76
C ASN A 59 -5.52 18.85 -21.64
N GLY A 60 -4.97 19.30 -22.79
CA GLY A 60 -4.16 20.52 -22.84
C GLY A 60 -2.85 20.49 -22.06
N GLY A 61 -2.11 19.37 -22.07
CA GLY A 61 -0.81 19.25 -21.40
C GLY A 61 -0.88 18.82 -19.93
N ASN A 62 -2.06 18.70 -19.37
CA ASN A 62 -2.29 18.14 -18.06
C ASN A 62 -2.74 16.69 -18.19
N THR A 63 -2.07 15.79 -17.50
CA THR A 63 -2.43 14.38 -17.44
C THR A 63 -3.06 14.06 -16.09
N VAL A 64 -4.16 13.35 -16.09
CA VAL A 64 -4.87 12.93 -14.88
C VAL A 64 -4.96 11.42 -14.86
N LEU A 65 -4.57 10.82 -13.74
CA LEU A 65 -4.82 9.42 -13.45
C LEU A 65 -6.05 9.31 -12.55
N TYR A 66 -7.10 8.67 -13.04
CA TYR A 66 -8.27 8.29 -12.25
C TYR A 66 -8.07 6.89 -11.70
N VAL A 67 -8.34 6.73 -10.41
CA VAL A 67 -8.19 5.47 -9.68
C VAL A 67 -9.50 5.12 -9.02
N ASN A 68 -10.08 4.00 -9.41
CA ASN A 68 -11.25 3.43 -8.76
C ASN A 68 -10.81 2.44 -7.69
N LEU A 69 -11.31 2.63 -6.49
CA LEU A 69 -11.07 1.79 -5.34
C LEU A 69 -12.33 0.98 -5.02
N LEU A 70 -12.16 -0.30 -4.80
CA LEU A 70 -13.17 -1.17 -4.23
C LEU A 70 -12.89 -1.35 -2.74
N LEU A 71 -13.87 -1.00 -1.92
CA LEU A 71 -13.89 -1.34 -0.50
C LEU A 71 -14.79 -2.55 -0.29
N THR A 72 -14.34 -3.49 0.54
CA THR A 72 -15.14 -4.60 1.02
C THR A 72 -15.11 -4.65 2.54
N LYS A 73 -16.24 -4.94 3.16
CA LYS A 73 -16.37 -5.12 4.60
C LYS A 73 -16.52 -6.61 4.95
N SER A 74 -15.94 -7.02 6.06
CA SER A 74 -16.01 -8.41 6.53
C SER A 74 -17.38 -8.77 7.12
N ASP A 75 -18.07 -7.81 7.75
CA ASP A 75 -19.40 -8.01 8.32
C ASP A 75 -20.48 -7.42 7.40
N ALA A 76 -21.34 -8.30 6.86
CA ALA A 76 -22.42 -7.92 5.96
C ALA A 76 -23.43 -6.94 6.59
N ASN A 77 -23.65 -7.04 7.88
CA ASN A 77 -24.65 -6.26 8.61
C ASN A 77 -24.12 -4.90 9.09
N SER A 78 -22.81 -4.71 9.13
CA SER A 78 -22.23 -3.44 9.52
C SER A 78 -22.43 -2.37 8.45
N LYS A 79 -22.46 -1.11 8.85
CA LYS A 79 -22.46 0.06 7.95
C LYS A 79 -21.32 1.00 8.36
N PRO A 80 -20.06 0.57 8.23
CA PRO A 80 -18.94 1.38 8.64
C PRO A 80 -18.86 2.65 7.83
N THR A 81 -18.43 3.72 8.50
CA THR A 81 -18.11 5.01 7.90
C THR A 81 -16.63 5.31 8.14
N GLY A 82 -16.04 6.15 7.34
CA GLY A 82 -14.64 6.50 7.53
C GLY A 82 -14.01 7.16 6.32
N LYS A 83 -12.69 7.10 6.25
CA LYS A 83 -11.89 7.67 5.16
C LYS A 83 -10.80 6.70 4.68
N VAL A 84 -10.54 6.73 3.39
CA VAL A 84 -9.40 6.06 2.77
C VAL A 84 -8.43 7.10 2.25
N TYR A 85 -7.15 6.88 2.50
CA TYR A 85 -6.06 7.74 2.04
C TYR A 85 -5.23 7.01 1.01
N MET A 86 -4.87 7.72 -0.04
CA MET A 86 -4.01 7.23 -1.11
C MET A 86 -2.86 8.19 -1.36
N GLN A 87 -1.82 7.68 -1.99
CA GLN A 87 -0.70 8.46 -2.49
C GLN A 87 -0.15 7.87 -3.79
N ALA A 88 0.59 8.65 -4.52
CA ALA A 88 1.35 8.21 -5.68
C ALA A 88 2.71 8.91 -5.70
N ARG A 89 3.63 8.42 -6.55
CA ARG A 89 4.94 9.07 -6.74
C ARG A 89 5.18 9.34 -8.21
N THR A 90 5.77 10.48 -8.49
CA THR A 90 6.31 10.80 -9.80
C THR A 90 7.64 10.06 -10.04
N SER A 91 8.08 9.99 -11.29
CA SER A 91 9.35 9.37 -11.66
C SER A 91 10.57 10.08 -11.04
N ASP A 92 10.45 11.36 -10.70
CA ASP A 92 11.44 12.16 -9.98
C ASP A 92 11.31 12.07 -8.44
N GLY A 93 10.42 11.17 -7.93
CA GLY A 93 10.28 10.86 -6.52
C GLY A 93 9.33 11.76 -5.72
N GLN A 94 8.69 12.77 -6.34
CA GLN A 94 7.73 13.62 -5.67
C GLN A 94 6.49 12.82 -5.25
N VAL A 95 6.04 12.98 -4.01
CA VAL A 95 4.78 12.40 -3.54
C VAL A 95 3.60 13.25 -3.99
N LEU A 96 2.63 12.61 -4.62
CA LEU A 96 1.38 13.23 -5.05
C LEU A 96 0.26 12.85 -4.11
N GLN A 97 -0.50 13.86 -3.71
CA GLN A 97 -1.75 13.69 -2.99
C GLN A 97 -2.93 13.65 -3.97
N PRO A 98 -3.86 12.73 -3.83
CA PRO A 98 -4.99 12.64 -4.73
C PRO A 98 -6.04 13.71 -4.44
N TRP A 99 -6.87 13.98 -5.45
CA TRP A 99 -8.14 14.66 -5.29
C TRP A 99 -9.25 13.63 -5.10
N SER A 100 -10.14 13.89 -4.18
CA SER A 100 -11.39 13.17 -4.00
C SER A 100 -12.49 14.15 -3.61
N ASN A 101 -13.62 14.09 -4.31
CA ASN A 101 -14.76 15.00 -4.09
C ASN A 101 -14.37 16.51 -4.11
N GLY A 102 -13.38 16.87 -4.94
CA GLY A 102 -12.90 18.25 -5.08
C GLY A 102 -11.94 18.73 -3.97
N ILE A 103 -11.52 17.85 -3.07
CA ILE A 103 -10.60 18.17 -1.98
C ILE A 103 -9.31 17.36 -2.14
N GLN A 104 -8.16 18.02 -2.05
CA GLN A 104 -6.86 17.37 -2.15
C GLN A 104 -6.35 16.89 -0.78
N GLY A 105 -5.86 15.64 -0.73
CA GLY A 105 -5.12 15.11 0.41
C GLY A 105 -5.91 14.76 1.66
N GLN A 106 -7.22 14.97 1.69
CA GLN A 106 -8.04 14.72 2.89
C GLN A 106 -8.60 13.30 3.01
N GLY A 107 -8.26 12.43 2.06
CA GLY A 107 -8.87 11.11 1.96
C GLY A 107 -10.29 11.15 1.37
N ALA A 108 -10.78 10.02 0.87
CA ALA A 108 -12.14 9.87 0.38
C ALA A 108 -13.02 9.27 1.46
N GLU A 109 -14.17 9.88 1.69
CA GLU A 109 -15.15 9.39 2.67
C GLU A 109 -15.93 8.20 2.11
N PHE A 110 -16.17 7.20 2.95
CA PHE A 110 -17.07 6.09 2.69
C PHE A 110 -18.13 5.95 3.80
N GLY A 111 -19.25 5.30 3.48
CA GLY A 111 -20.24 4.97 4.50
C GLY A 111 -21.69 4.92 4.04
N SER A 112 -22.18 5.89 3.27
CA SER A 112 -23.61 5.97 2.95
C SER A 112 -24.07 5.09 1.77
N ARG A 113 -23.14 4.56 0.98
CA ARG A 113 -23.43 3.91 -0.31
C ARG A 113 -22.90 2.48 -0.41
N TRP A 114 -23.04 1.70 0.65
CA TRP A 114 -22.74 0.27 0.59
C TRP A 114 -23.74 -0.49 -0.27
N ILE A 115 -23.25 -1.24 -1.24
CA ILE A 115 -24.03 -2.16 -2.08
C ILE A 115 -23.64 -3.58 -1.63
N GLY A 116 -24.45 -4.17 -0.76
CA GLY A 116 -24.05 -5.38 -0.06
C GLY A 116 -22.80 -5.14 0.77
N ASN A 117 -21.74 -5.88 0.50
CA ASN A 117 -20.44 -5.73 1.18
C ASN A 117 -19.49 -4.76 0.48
N ASN A 118 -19.89 -4.17 -0.65
CA ASN A 118 -19.01 -3.38 -1.50
C ASN A 118 -19.32 -1.88 -1.43
N HIS A 119 -18.28 -1.07 -1.56
CA HIS A 119 -18.36 0.37 -1.77
C HIS A 119 -17.27 0.81 -2.75
N TYR A 120 -17.59 1.76 -3.61
CA TYR A 120 -16.67 2.27 -4.62
C TYR A 120 -16.31 3.72 -4.34
N LEU A 121 -15.02 4.02 -4.43
CA LEU A 121 -14.48 5.38 -4.33
C LEU A 121 -13.68 5.71 -5.59
N GLU A 122 -13.69 6.97 -5.97
CA GLU A 122 -12.85 7.49 -7.05
C GLU A 122 -11.87 8.52 -6.52
N PHE A 123 -10.63 8.40 -6.95
CA PHE A 123 -9.54 9.34 -6.72
C PHE A 123 -8.97 9.80 -8.05
N SER A 124 -8.41 11.00 -8.08
CA SER A 124 -7.64 11.46 -9.22
C SER A 124 -6.30 12.06 -8.80
N PHE A 125 -5.28 11.80 -9.58
CA PHE A 125 -3.95 12.38 -9.44
C PHE A 125 -3.66 13.25 -10.64
N SER A 126 -3.38 14.53 -10.43
CA SER A 126 -3.06 15.47 -11.50
C SER A 126 -1.55 15.58 -11.67
N LEU A 127 -1.08 15.35 -12.88
CA LEU A 127 0.30 15.56 -13.30
C LEU A 127 0.38 16.84 -14.12
N LEU A 128 1.12 17.80 -13.63
CA LEU A 128 1.33 19.09 -14.28
C LEU A 128 2.69 19.12 -14.99
N ASN A 129 2.81 19.95 -16.02
CA ASN A 129 4.09 20.29 -16.67
C ASN A 129 4.87 19.08 -17.21
N GLY A 130 4.17 18.09 -17.77
CA GLY A 130 4.83 16.94 -18.42
C GLY A 130 5.48 15.95 -17.44
N LYS A 131 5.23 16.08 -16.14
CA LYS A 131 5.68 15.07 -15.16
C LYS A 131 5.08 13.71 -15.44
N GLN A 132 5.85 12.68 -15.16
CA GLN A 132 5.42 11.30 -15.33
C GLN A 132 5.24 10.61 -13.98
N MET A 133 4.27 9.72 -13.92
CA MET A 133 4.06 8.86 -12.75
C MET A 133 5.10 7.74 -12.75
N LYS A 134 5.66 7.45 -11.58
CA LYS A 134 6.46 6.22 -11.39
C LYS A 134 5.53 5.02 -11.52
N ALA A 135 5.93 4.02 -12.29
CA ALA A 135 5.14 2.80 -12.46
C ALA A 135 4.82 2.15 -11.11
N ASN A 136 3.59 1.64 -10.97
CA ASN A 136 3.09 0.98 -9.75
C ASN A 136 3.21 1.80 -8.45
N SER A 137 3.30 3.12 -8.55
CA SER A 137 3.49 3.99 -7.39
C SER A 137 2.20 4.40 -6.69
N VAL A 138 1.05 4.13 -7.28
CA VAL A 138 -0.25 4.40 -6.65
C VAL A 138 -0.48 3.38 -5.55
N THR A 139 -0.67 3.86 -4.34
CA THR A 139 -0.81 3.02 -3.14
C THR A 139 -1.87 3.56 -2.19
N ILE A 140 -2.44 2.65 -1.41
CA ILE A 140 -3.33 2.95 -0.30
C ILE A 140 -2.46 3.07 0.94
N SER A 141 -2.52 4.19 1.62
CA SER A 141 -1.67 4.47 2.78
C SER A 141 -2.36 4.22 4.11
N LYS A 142 -3.69 4.38 4.18
CA LYS A 142 -4.43 4.27 5.44
C LYS A 142 -5.94 4.09 5.20
N ILE A 143 -6.61 3.37 6.12
CA ILE A 143 -8.06 3.33 6.26
C ILE A 143 -8.41 3.75 7.69
N GLU A 144 -9.19 4.81 7.82
CA GLU A 144 -9.79 5.22 9.10
C GLU A 144 -11.25 4.79 9.12
N VAL A 145 -11.68 4.20 10.22
CA VAL A 145 -13.08 3.81 10.48
C VAL A 145 -13.54 4.55 11.73
N ASN A 146 -14.71 5.20 11.62
CA ASN A 146 -15.34 5.96 12.70
C ASN A 146 -16.21 5.07 13.57
#